data_24b147637a62bbd6e8aa4f100bcc0a71
#
_entry.id   24b147637a62bbd6e8aa4f100bcc0a71
#
_cell.length_a   1.000
_cell.length_b   1.000
_cell.length_c   1.000
_cell.angle_alpha   90.00
_cell.angle_beta   90.00
_cell.angle_gamma   90.00
#
_symmetry.space_group_name_H-M   'P 1'
#
loop_
_entity.id
_entity.type
_entity.pdbx_description
1 polymer ?
#
loop_
_entity_poly.entity_id
_entity_poly.type
_entity_poly.pdbx_seq_one_letter_code
_entity_poly.pdbx_strand_id
1 'polypeptide(L)'
;RLGCAWSVSELDKRENTASHVLARFRGFIRAAATLITNIHLPNFAKGSIYQGAGKTVCVPGLNCYSCPAASGACPIGSFQSVVGSSKFNFSYYVTGTLILLGVLLGRFVCGFLCPFGWLQELLHKIPGKKLSTKRLKALTYIKYVVLLFAVVLLPVLVVNDVGMGDPFFCKYVCPQGVLEGAIPLAIANAGIRSALGHLFTWKLAVLIAVVVLSVLFYRPFCKWICPLGAFYALMNKVSLLGIRVDAC
;
A
#
# COMPACT_ATOMS: atom_id res chain seq x y z
N ARG A 1 28.71 -2.75 -38.93
CA ARG A 1 28.34 -3.48 -37.64
C ARG A 1 29.11 -2.97 -36.42
N LEU A 2 29.85 -1.88 -36.44
CA LEU A 2 30.62 -1.32 -35.31
C LEU A 2 30.00 -0.05 -34.71
N GLY A 3 28.88 0.45 -35.24
CA GLY A 3 28.25 1.67 -34.75
C GLY A 3 27.23 1.53 -33.64
N CYS A 4 26.67 0.32 -33.38
CA CYS A 4 25.64 0.13 -32.35
C CYS A 4 26.18 -0.21 -30.95
N ALA A 5 27.42 -0.65 -30.82
CA ALA A 5 27.98 -1.06 -29.53
C ALA A 5 28.33 0.11 -28.60
N TRP A 6 28.63 1.28 -29.14
CA TRP A 6 29.00 2.47 -28.33
C TRP A 6 27.79 3.15 -27.68
N SER A 7 26.66 3.20 -28.37
CA SER A 7 25.45 3.83 -27.83
C SER A 7 24.79 3.02 -26.69
N VAL A 8 24.88 1.69 -26.77
CA VAL A 8 24.32 0.80 -25.73
C VAL A 8 25.12 0.89 -24.43
N SER A 9 26.46 0.97 -24.52
CA SER A 9 27.31 1.07 -23.31
C SER A 9 27.19 2.41 -22.58
N GLU A 10 26.96 3.51 -23.32
CA GLU A 10 26.73 4.83 -22.68
C GLU A 10 25.34 4.97 -22.06
N LEU A 11 24.32 4.41 -22.69
CA LEU A 11 22.98 4.37 -22.12
C LEU A 11 22.94 3.50 -20.85
N ASP A 12 23.58 2.35 -20.88
CA ASP A 12 23.71 1.44 -19.73
C ASP A 12 24.50 2.10 -18.57
N LYS A 13 25.54 2.88 -18.89
CA LYS A 13 26.31 3.63 -17.89
C LYS A 13 25.52 4.78 -17.26
N ARG A 14 24.68 5.48 -18.03
CA ARG A 14 23.79 6.54 -17.53
C ARG A 14 22.63 5.96 -16.69
N GLU A 15 22.03 4.86 -17.12
CA GLU A 15 20.99 4.15 -16.33
C GLU A 15 21.58 3.63 -15.01
N ASN A 16 22.78 3.06 -15.02
CA ASN A 16 23.46 2.63 -13.79
C ASN A 16 23.76 3.80 -12.84
N THR A 17 24.24 4.93 -13.35
CA THR A 17 24.51 6.11 -12.50
C THR A 17 23.24 6.68 -11.89
N ALA A 18 22.16 6.80 -12.67
CA ALA A 18 20.87 7.28 -12.17
C ALA A 18 20.27 6.31 -11.14
N SER A 19 20.40 5.00 -11.34
CA SER A 19 19.91 3.99 -10.40
C SER A 19 20.68 4.02 -9.08
N HIS A 20 21.99 4.23 -9.10
CA HIS A 20 22.82 4.37 -7.88
C HIS A 20 22.48 5.64 -7.10
N VAL A 21 22.29 6.78 -7.76
CA VAL A 21 21.87 8.03 -7.13
C VAL A 21 20.48 7.87 -6.51
N LEU A 22 19.54 7.30 -7.24
CA LEU A 22 18.18 7.05 -6.76
C LEU A 22 18.17 6.09 -5.56
N ALA A 23 19.01 5.06 -5.57
CA ALA A 23 19.16 4.13 -4.45
C ALA A 23 19.69 4.83 -3.19
N ARG A 24 20.63 5.77 -3.31
CA ARG A 24 21.20 6.55 -2.22
C ARG A 24 20.16 7.46 -1.56
N PHE A 25 19.35 8.13 -2.37
CA PHE A 25 18.30 9.05 -1.89
C PHE A 25 16.97 8.36 -1.56
N ARG A 26 16.84 7.06 -1.80
CA ARG A 26 15.61 6.29 -1.61
C ARG A 26 15.01 6.43 -0.21
N GLY A 27 15.85 6.42 0.82
CA GLY A 27 15.39 6.60 2.21
C GLY A 27 14.79 7.98 2.45
N PHE A 28 15.44 9.03 1.94
CA PHE A 28 14.97 10.41 2.05
C PHE A 28 13.65 10.63 1.29
N ILE A 29 13.57 10.15 0.04
CA ILE A 29 12.35 10.26 -0.79
C ILE A 29 11.16 9.61 -0.07
N ARG A 30 11.35 8.45 0.55
CA ARG A 30 10.29 7.75 1.29
C ARG A 30 9.88 8.49 2.55
N ALA A 31 10.84 9.01 3.31
CA ALA A 31 10.55 9.82 4.48
C ALA A 31 9.75 11.07 4.10
N ALA A 32 10.16 11.78 3.06
CA ALA A 32 9.46 12.94 2.53
C ALA A 32 8.04 12.57 2.04
N ALA A 33 7.90 11.49 1.27
CA ALA A 33 6.61 11.01 0.78
C ALA A 33 5.68 10.63 1.95
N THR A 34 6.19 9.97 2.99
CA THR A 34 5.42 9.60 4.18
C THR A 34 4.98 10.85 4.96
N LEU A 35 5.84 11.85 5.11
CA LEU A 35 5.50 13.11 5.76
C LEU A 35 4.45 13.90 4.98
N ILE A 36 4.57 13.98 3.66
CA ILE A 36 3.60 14.68 2.80
C ILE A 36 2.24 14.00 2.83
N THR A 37 2.20 12.66 2.80
CA THR A 37 0.93 11.91 2.85
C THR A 37 0.30 11.91 4.24
N ASN A 38 1.06 12.23 5.30
CA ASN A 38 0.62 12.27 6.70
C ASN A 38 0.95 13.61 7.36
N ILE A 39 0.63 14.72 6.70
CA ILE A 39 1.01 16.07 7.15
C ILE A 39 0.29 16.49 8.44
N HIS A 40 -0.87 15.90 8.76
CA HIS A 40 -1.68 16.26 9.93
C HIS A 40 -1.27 15.51 11.20
N LEU A 41 0.05 15.33 11.44
CA LEU A 41 0.59 14.67 12.63
C LEU A 41 0.02 15.14 13.98
N PRO A 42 -0.27 16.45 14.21
CA PRO A 42 -0.86 16.89 15.47
C PRO A 42 -2.21 16.25 15.80
N ASN A 43 -2.93 15.73 14.83
CA ASN A 43 -4.20 15.05 15.05
C ASN A 43 -4.07 13.72 15.80
N PHE A 44 -2.88 13.11 15.83
CA PHE A 44 -2.62 11.94 16.68
C PHE A 44 -2.81 12.30 18.17
N ALA A 45 -2.34 13.46 18.59
CA ALA A 45 -2.51 13.91 19.98
C ALA A 45 -3.95 14.33 20.27
N LYS A 46 -4.66 14.89 19.30
CA LYS A 46 -6.07 15.30 19.43
C LYS A 46 -7.04 14.12 19.35
N GLY A 47 -6.62 12.94 18.88
CA GLY A 47 -7.48 11.78 18.67
C GLY A 47 -8.62 12.01 17.67
N SER A 48 -8.46 12.93 16.72
CA SER A 48 -9.45 13.29 15.71
C SER A 48 -8.95 12.95 14.31
N ILE A 49 -9.84 12.41 13.48
CA ILE A 49 -9.54 12.11 12.08
C ILE A 49 -9.68 13.39 11.26
N TYR A 50 -8.65 13.72 10.47
CA TYR A 50 -8.77 14.82 9.51
C TYR A 50 -9.86 14.53 8.47
N GLN A 51 -10.79 15.47 8.27
CA GLN A 51 -11.94 15.34 7.34
C GLN A 51 -11.96 16.46 6.27
N GLY A 52 -10.84 17.10 6.02
CA GLY A 52 -10.77 18.16 5.01
C GLY A 52 -10.81 17.65 3.56
N ALA A 53 -10.88 18.58 2.62
CA ALA A 53 -10.97 18.30 1.18
C ALA A 53 -9.84 17.41 0.63
N GLY A 54 -8.67 17.35 1.29
CA GLY A 54 -7.60 16.42 0.90
C GLY A 54 -7.99 14.95 0.90
N LYS A 55 -8.97 14.53 1.73
CA LYS A 55 -9.47 13.14 1.79
C LYS A 55 -10.23 12.71 0.53
N THR A 56 -10.63 13.64 -0.33
CA THR A 56 -11.25 13.30 -1.62
C THR A 56 -10.22 12.85 -2.64
N VAL A 57 -8.93 13.14 -2.42
CA VAL A 57 -7.84 12.76 -3.33
C VAL A 57 -7.20 11.46 -2.88
N CYS A 58 -7.00 10.53 -3.83
CA CYS A 58 -6.30 9.29 -3.57
C CYS A 58 -4.78 9.51 -3.54
N VAL A 59 -4.13 9.06 -2.47
CA VAL A 59 -2.66 9.01 -2.40
C VAL A 59 -2.13 7.79 -3.15
N PRO A 60 -0.92 7.84 -3.72
CA PRO A 60 -0.41 6.72 -4.53
C PRO A 60 -0.09 5.47 -3.71
N GLY A 61 0.29 5.61 -2.43
CA GLY A 61 0.69 4.52 -1.55
C GLY A 61 -0.44 3.94 -0.70
N LEU A 62 -0.12 2.88 0.04
CA LEU A 62 -1.02 2.32 1.03
C LEU A 62 -0.99 3.20 2.28
N ASN A 63 -2.03 3.99 2.50
CA ASN A 63 -2.21 4.88 3.64
C ASN A 63 -3.67 4.81 4.12
N CYS A 64 -3.92 4.63 5.41
CA CYS A 64 -5.27 4.38 5.89
C CYS A 64 -6.13 5.64 5.88
N TYR A 65 -7.37 5.55 5.37
CA TYR A 65 -8.34 6.65 5.44
C TYR A 65 -8.63 7.07 6.89
N SER A 66 -8.68 6.11 7.82
CA SER A 66 -8.94 6.35 9.24
C SER A 66 -7.71 6.85 10.01
N CYS A 67 -6.56 7.04 9.36
CA CYS A 67 -5.39 7.63 9.99
C CYS A 67 -5.66 9.10 10.35
N PRO A 68 -5.44 9.53 11.62
CA PRO A 68 -5.57 10.92 12.04
C PRO A 68 -4.72 11.89 11.22
N ALA A 69 -3.51 11.48 10.87
CA ALA A 69 -2.55 12.31 10.14
C ALA A 69 -2.74 12.29 8.63
N ALA A 70 -3.45 11.31 8.07
CA ALA A 70 -3.54 11.12 6.61
C ALA A 70 -4.22 12.30 5.91
N SER A 71 -3.54 12.88 4.94
CA SER A 71 -4.04 13.97 4.09
C SER A 71 -4.96 13.50 2.97
N GLY A 72 -4.84 12.24 2.53
CA GLY A 72 -5.61 11.69 1.43
C GLY A 72 -6.16 10.29 1.71
N ALA A 73 -6.92 9.76 0.76
CA ALA A 73 -7.58 8.45 0.86
C ALA A 73 -6.72 7.33 0.30
N CYS A 74 -6.83 6.13 0.90
CA CYS A 74 -6.21 4.92 0.36
C CYS A 74 -6.89 4.51 -0.96
N PRO A 75 -6.15 4.33 -2.07
CA PRO A 75 -6.75 4.00 -3.35
C PRO A 75 -7.48 2.65 -3.36
N ILE A 76 -6.98 1.66 -2.63
CA ILE A 76 -7.65 0.34 -2.52
C ILE A 76 -8.91 0.43 -1.66
N GLY A 77 -8.87 1.20 -0.56
CA GLY A 77 -10.06 1.41 0.27
C GLY A 77 -11.17 2.14 -0.49
N SER A 78 -10.81 3.22 -1.18
CA SER A 78 -11.74 3.96 -2.03
C SER A 78 -12.29 3.10 -3.17
N PHE A 79 -11.46 2.28 -3.81
CA PHE A 79 -11.88 1.37 -4.87
C PHE A 79 -12.87 0.31 -4.36
N GLN A 80 -12.63 -0.28 -3.17
CA GLN A 80 -13.59 -1.22 -2.58
C GLN A 80 -14.94 -0.55 -2.30
N SER A 81 -14.93 0.69 -1.80
CA SER A 81 -16.17 1.44 -1.56
C SER A 81 -16.93 1.71 -2.87
N VAL A 82 -16.23 2.03 -3.96
CA VAL A 82 -16.83 2.23 -5.28
C VAL A 82 -17.41 0.93 -5.83
N VAL A 83 -16.67 -0.16 -5.71
CA VAL A 83 -17.12 -1.49 -6.17
C VAL A 83 -18.33 -1.97 -5.34
N GLY A 84 -18.30 -1.77 -4.02
CA GLY A 84 -19.40 -2.12 -3.12
C GLY A 84 -20.66 -1.27 -3.30
N SER A 85 -20.52 -0.03 -3.78
CA SER A 85 -21.65 0.87 -4.10
C SER A 85 -22.05 0.85 -5.57
N SER A 86 -21.54 -0.06 -6.38
CA SER A 86 -21.78 -0.14 -7.84
C SER A 86 -23.23 -0.26 -8.23
N LYS A 87 -24.09 -0.80 -7.33
CA LYS A 87 -25.54 -0.87 -7.53
C LYS A 87 -26.24 0.50 -7.51
N PHE A 88 -25.64 1.51 -6.83
CA PHE A 88 -26.20 2.85 -6.70
C PHE A 88 -25.54 3.83 -7.68
N ASN A 89 -24.23 4.02 -7.56
CA ASN A 89 -23.45 4.91 -8.42
C ASN A 89 -22.00 4.42 -8.51
N PHE A 90 -21.49 4.25 -9.72
CA PHE A 90 -20.08 3.91 -9.93
C PHE A 90 -19.25 5.18 -10.09
N SER A 91 -18.31 5.42 -9.17
CA SER A 91 -17.40 6.57 -9.24
C SER A 91 -16.22 6.30 -10.18
N TYR A 92 -16.31 6.81 -11.39
CA TYR A 92 -15.23 6.73 -12.39
C TYR A 92 -13.99 7.51 -11.96
N TYR A 93 -14.11 8.50 -11.08
CA TYR A 93 -13.00 9.31 -10.57
C TYR A 93 -11.97 8.44 -9.84
N VAL A 94 -12.40 7.61 -8.90
CA VAL A 94 -11.50 6.76 -8.10
C VAL A 94 -10.82 5.73 -8.99
N THR A 95 -11.58 5.08 -9.86
CA THR A 95 -11.04 4.08 -10.79
C THR A 95 -10.07 4.71 -11.79
N GLY A 96 -10.43 5.86 -12.36
CA GLY A 96 -9.58 6.61 -13.28
C GLY A 96 -8.28 7.09 -12.64
N THR A 97 -8.36 7.61 -11.41
CA THR A 97 -7.18 8.04 -10.65
C THR A 97 -6.25 6.85 -10.35
N LEU A 98 -6.80 5.70 -9.96
CA LEU A 98 -6.03 4.50 -9.70
C LEU A 98 -5.33 3.98 -10.96
N ILE A 99 -6.02 3.96 -12.11
CA ILE A 99 -5.45 3.57 -13.40
C ILE A 99 -4.37 4.59 -13.82
N LEU A 100 -4.64 5.88 -13.70
CA LEU A 100 -3.68 6.95 -14.04
C LEU A 100 -2.38 6.81 -13.24
N LEU A 101 -2.48 6.65 -11.93
CA LEU A 101 -1.32 6.40 -11.06
C LEU A 101 -0.59 5.11 -11.45
N GLY A 102 -1.32 4.07 -11.84
CA GLY A 102 -0.76 2.80 -12.31
C GLY A 102 0.02 2.93 -13.61
N VAL A 103 -0.52 3.67 -14.58
CA VAL A 103 0.11 3.90 -15.89
C VAL A 103 1.30 4.87 -15.77
N LEU A 104 1.20 5.91 -14.96
CA LEU A 104 2.30 6.86 -14.79
C LEU A 104 3.46 6.27 -14.00
N LEU A 105 3.19 5.69 -12.84
CA LEU A 105 4.20 5.34 -11.85
C LEU A 105 4.42 3.82 -11.69
N GLY A 106 3.42 2.99 -12.00
CA GLY A 106 3.53 1.55 -11.86
C GLY A 106 4.11 1.09 -10.52
N ARG A 107 5.09 0.22 -10.55
CA ARG A 107 5.78 -0.29 -9.34
C ARG A 107 6.67 0.73 -8.62
N PHE A 108 6.95 1.87 -9.22
CA PHE A 108 7.70 2.95 -8.58
C PHE A 108 7.02 3.39 -7.28
N VAL A 109 5.69 3.45 -7.26
CA VAL A 109 4.91 3.75 -6.05
C VAL A 109 5.29 2.83 -4.89
N CYS A 110 5.31 1.52 -5.13
CA CYS A 110 5.65 0.53 -4.09
C CYS A 110 7.10 0.64 -3.61
N GLY A 111 7.99 1.11 -4.49
CA GLY A 111 9.41 1.28 -4.21
C GLY A 111 9.75 2.54 -3.42
N PHE A 112 9.12 3.66 -3.73
CA PHE A 112 9.55 4.99 -3.30
C PHE A 112 8.50 5.81 -2.57
N LEU A 113 7.20 5.58 -2.81
CA LEU A 113 6.14 6.43 -2.26
C LEU A 113 5.29 5.75 -1.17
N CYS A 114 5.35 4.41 -1.04
CA CYS A 114 4.50 3.70 -0.11
C CYS A 114 5.07 3.70 1.32
N PRO A 115 4.39 4.33 2.31
CA PRO A 115 4.85 4.40 3.70
C PRO A 115 4.90 3.01 4.35
N PHE A 116 3.92 2.16 4.09
CA PHE A 116 3.89 0.81 4.64
C PHE A 116 5.02 -0.09 4.10
N GLY A 117 5.39 0.10 2.82
CA GLY A 117 6.56 -0.58 2.25
C GLY A 117 7.87 -0.15 2.90
N TRP A 118 7.97 1.13 3.28
CA TRP A 118 9.12 1.66 4.01
C TRP A 118 9.20 1.09 5.43
N LEU A 119 8.09 1.03 6.14
CA LEU A 119 8.02 0.43 7.48
C LEU A 119 8.51 -1.04 7.47
N GLN A 120 8.06 -1.85 6.51
CA GLN A 120 8.50 -3.24 6.40
C GLN A 120 10.01 -3.37 6.15
N GLU A 121 10.62 -2.45 5.38
CA GLU A 121 12.07 -2.44 5.21
C GLU A 121 12.81 -2.03 6.48
N LEU A 122 12.24 -1.09 7.23
CA LEU A 122 12.81 -0.67 8.51
C LEU A 122 12.80 -1.83 9.52
N LEU A 123 11.68 -2.56 9.60
CA LEU A 123 11.58 -3.76 10.43
C LEU A 123 12.57 -4.86 9.99
N HIS A 124 12.77 -5.00 8.67
CA HIS A 124 13.73 -5.99 8.16
C HIS A 124 15.20 -5.65 8.47
N LYS A 125 15.54 -4.40 8.82
CA LYS A 125 16.88 -4.02 9.27
C LYS A 125 17.22 -4.53 10.67
N ILE A 126 16.23 -4.89 11.48
CA ILE A 126 16.44 -5.48 12.81
C ILE A 126 17.29 -6.75 12.67
N PRO A 127 18.37 -6.90 13.43
CA PRO A 127 19.22 -8.08 13.37
C PRO A 127 18.43 -9.33 13.78
N GLY A 128 18.51 -10.38 12.97
CA GLY A 128 17.80 -11.64 13.20
C GLY A 128 18.00 -12.61 12.05
N LYS A 129 17.45 -13.83 12.18
CA LYS A 129 17.48 -14.85 11.11
C LYS A 129 16.69 -14.38 9.90
N LYS A 130 17.35 -14.16 8.78
CA LYS A 130 16.72 -13.71 7.53
C LYS A 130 16.52 -14.90 6.61
N LEU A 131 15.27 -15.11 6.19
CA LEU A 131 14.87 -16.20 5.34
C LEU A 131 14.74 -15.74 3.88
N SER A 132 15.26 -16.54 2.96
CA SER A 132 15.16 -16.26 1.53
C SER A 132 13.77 -16.58 1.00
N THR A 133 13.19 -15.66 0.24
CA THR A 133 11.88 -15.83 -0.42
C THR A 133 11.97 -16.62 -1.74
N LYS A 134 13.16 -17.11 -2.15
CA LYS A 134 13.35 -17.77 -3.45
C LYS A 134 12.47 -19.01 -3.64
N ARG A 135 12.26 -19.81 -2.57
CA ARG A 135 11.40 -21.01 -2.60
C ARG A 135 9.89 -20.69 -2.55
N LEU A 136 9.53 -19.47 -2.15
CA LEU A 136 8.13 -19.05 -1.92
C LEU A 136 7.57 -18.24 -3.10
N LYS A 137 8.06 -18.46 -4.32
CA LYS A 137 7.59 -17.74 -5.51
C LYS A 137 6.10 -17.94 -5.77
N ALA A 138 5.56 -19.13 -5.47
CA ALA A 138 4.14 -19.42 -5.63
C ALA A 138 3.23 -18.52 -4.77
N LEU A 139 3.68 -18.13 -3.56
CA LEU A 139 2.91 -17.22 -2.70
C LEU A 139 2.72 -15.83 -3.32
N THR A 140 3.56 -15.44 -4.29
CA THR A 140 3.44 -14.14 -4.97
C THR A 140 2.14 -14.03 -5.79
N TYR A 141 1.53 -15.14 -6.16
CA TYR A 141 0.25 -15.16 -6.86
C TYR A 141 -0.94 -14.90 -5.93
N ILE A 142 -0.81 -15.12 -4.61
CA ILE A 142 -1.89 -14.90 -3.62
C ILE A 142 -2.39 -13.45 -3.68
N LYS A 143 -1.52 -12.47 -3.89
CA LYS A 143 -1.93 -11.06 -3.99
C LYS A 143 -2.93 -10.79 -5.12
N TYR A 144 -2.86 -11.54 -6.23
CA TYR A 144 -3.83 -11.42 -7.34
C TYR A 144 -5.17 -12.06 -6.97
N VAL A 145 -5.12 -13.17 -6.23
CA VAL A 145 -6.31 -13.80 -5.67
C VAL A 145 -6.98 -12.85 -4.68
N VAL A 146 -6.21 -12.24 -3.78
CA VAL A 146 -6.70 -11.22 -2.83
C VAL A 146 -7.29 -10.02 -3.56
N LEU A 147 -6.64 -9.54 -4.63
CA LEU A 147 -7.17 -8.44 -5.44
C LEU A 147 -8.52 -8.80 -6.06
N LEU A 148 -8.63 -9.98 -6.68
CA LEU A 148 -9.87 -10.39 -7.36
C LEU A 148 -10.99 -10.71 -6.36
N PHE A 149 -10.71 -11.54 -5.35
CA PHE A 149 -11.74 -11.99 -4.41
C PHE A 149 -12.05 -10.97 -3.33
N ALA A 150 -11.04 -10.49 -2.58
CA ALA A 150 -11.28 -9.65 -1.40
C ALA A 150 -11.54 -8.17 -1.74
N VAL A 151 -11.09 -7.68 -2.91
CA VAL A 151 -11.25 -6.27 -3.29
C VAL A 151 -12.40 -6.09 -4.29
N VAL A 152 -12.64 -7.04 -5.18
CA VAL A 152 -13.67 -6.92 -6.23
C VAL A 152 -14.87 -7.78 -5.91
N LEU A 153 -14.71 -9.09 -5.78
CA LEU A 153 -15.83 -10.03 -5.73
C LEU A 153 -16.62 -9.92 -4.41
N LEU A 154 -15.97 -9.99 -3.27
CA LEU A 154 -16.63 -9.97 -1.96
C LEU A 154 -17.41 -8.67 -1.68
N PRO A 155 -16.91 -7.46 -1.98
CA PRO A 155 -17.70 -6.25 -1.80
C PRO A 155 -18.96 -6.18 -2.69
N VAL A 156 -18.97 -6.88 -3.82
CA VAL A 156 -20.17 -6.96 -4.69
C VAL A 156 -21.19 -7.96 -4.14
N LEU A 157 -20.73 -9.09 -3.61
CA LEU A 157 -21.58 -10.19 -3.15
C LEU A 157 -22.09 -10.01 -1.73
N VAL A 158 -21.24 -9.49 -0.85
CA VAL A 158 -21.58 -9.30 0.58
C VAL A 158 -21.96 -7.85 0.80
N VAL A 159 -23.26 -7.61 0.87
CA VAL A 159 -23.83 -6.28 1.13
C VAL A 159 -24.34 -6.20 2.56
N ASN A 160 -24.19 -5.03 3.18
CA ASN A 160 -24.72 -4.73 4.51
C ASN A 160 -26.25 -4.47 4.42
N ASP A 161 -26.90 -4.36 5.58
CA ASP A 161 -28.33 -4.08 5.72
C ASP A 161 -28.78 -2.81 4.98
N VAL A 162 -27.86 -1.89 4.74
CA VAL A 162 -28.08 -0.65 3.96
C VAL A 162 -27.90 -0.85 2.45
N GLY A 163 -27.55 -2.07 2.01
CA GLY A 163 -27.30 -2.40 0.59
C GLY A 163 -25.92 -1.99 0.07
N MET A 164 -25.02 -1.52 0.90
CA MET A 164 -23.63 -1.19 0.54
C MET A 164 -22.70 -2.38 0.78
N GLY A 165 -21.78 -2.62 -0.14
CA GLY A 165 -20.81 -3.70 -0.02
C GLY A 165 -19.80 -3.47 1.07
N ASP A 166 -19.50 -4.51 1.82
CA ASP A 166 -18.49 -4.49 2.89
C ASP A 166 -17.06 -4.40 2.31
N PRO A 167 -16.20 -3.47 2.74
CA PRO A 167 -14.81 -3.39 2.30
C PRO A 167 -13.97 -4.51 2.94
N PHE A 168 -14.13 -5.72 2.47
CA PHE A 168 -13.65 -6.95 3.09
C PHE A 168 -12.14 -6.96 3.35
N PHE A 169 -11.33 -6.53 2.37
CA PHE A 169 -9.88 -6.45 2.56
C PHE A 169 -9.50 -5.48 3.67
N CYS A 170 -10.08 -4.28 3.69
CA CYS A 170 -9.81 -3.27 4.73
C CYS A 170 -10.30 -3.71 6.10
N LYS A 171 -11.44 -4.41 6.15
CA LYS A 171 -12.07 -4.86 7.40
C LYS A 171 -11.34 -6.02 8.06
N TYR A 172 -10.82 -6.98 7.30
CA TYR A 172 -10.28 -8.22 7.84
C TYR A 172 -8.78 -8.45 7.62
N VAL A 173 -8.20 -7.94 6.54
CA VAL A 173 -6.84 -8.31 6.09
C VAL A 173 -5.84 -7.18 6.21
N CYS A 174 -6.26 -5.92 6.07
CA CYS A 174 -5.35 -4.79 6.02
C CYS A 174 -4.77 -4.43 7.41
N PRO A 175 -3.45 -4.57 7.64
CA PRO A 175 -2.82 -4.22 8.91
C PRO A 175 -2.67 -2.70 9.10
N GLN A 176 -2.66 -1.93 8.00
CA GLN A 176 -2.44 -0.49 8.03
C GLN A 176 -3.55 0.25 8.80
N GLY A 177 -4.79 -0.23 8.70
CA GLY A 177 -5.92 0.35 9.41
C GLY A 177 -5.80 0.24 10.93
N VAL A 178 -5.15 -0.80 11.45
CA VAL A 178 -4.88 -0.94 12.88
C VAL A 178 -3.69 -0.06 13.27
N LEU A 179 -2.61 -0.14 12.49
CA LEU A 179 -1.38 0.56 12.79
C LEU A 179 -1.55 2.08 12.83
N GLU A 180 -2.16 2.66 11.80
CA GLU A 180 -2.27 4.12 11.65
C GLU A 180 -3.60 4.69 12.15
N GLY A 181 -4.64 3.86 12.25
CA GLY A 181 -5.97 4.30 12.67
C GLY A 181 -6.35 3.82 14.06
N ALA A 182 -6.59 2.51 14.23
CA ALA A 182 -7.20 1.99 15.45
C ALA A 182 -6.32 2.16 16.70
N ILE A 183 -5.01 1.90 16.61
CA ILE A 183 -4.09 2.04 17.75
C ILE A 183 -3.99 3.49 18.22
N PRO A 184 -3.67 4.47 17.37
CA PRO A 184 -3.58 5.86 17.80
C PRO A 184 -4.90 6.41 18.37
N LEU A 185 -6.02 6.10 17.72
CA LEU A 185 -7.32 6.55 18.17
C LEU A 185 -7.75 5.91 19.49
N ALA A 186 -7.44 4.63 19.72
CA ALA A 186 -7.71 3.94 20.98
C ALA A 186 -6.86 4.48 22.15
N ILE A 187 -5.63 4.94 21.85
CA ILE A 187 -4.78 5.57 22.88
C ILE A 187 -5.33 6.96 23.24
N ALA A 188 -5.73 7.74 22.22
CA ALA A 188 -6.19 9.11 22.43
C ALA A 188 -7.62 9.20 23.03
N ASN A 189 -8.50 8.26 22.72
CA ASN A 189 -9.91 8.29 23.10
C ASN A 189 -10.34 7.04 23.91
N ALA A 190 -10.74 7.25 25.16
CA ALA A 190 -11.22 6.19 26.04
C ALA A 190 -12.54 5.54 25.53
N GLY A 191 -13.43 6.34 24.93
CA GLY A 191 -14.68 5.85 24.33
C GLY A 191 -14.46 4.88 23.17
N ILE A 192 -13.47 5.16 22.30
CA ILE A 192 -13.10 4.26 21.20
C ILE A 192 -12.51 2.97 21.78
N ARG A 193 -11.67 3.07 22.81
CA ARG A 193 -11.05 1.92 23.44
C ARG A 193 -12.08 0.97 24.07
N SER A 194 -13.13 1.49 24.68
CA SER A 194 -14.22 0.66 25.25
C SER A 194 -15.10 0.00 24.18
N ALA A 195 -15.17 0.58 22.99
CA ALA A 195 -15.94 0.06 21.85
C ALA A 195 -15.16 -0.97 20.99
N LEU A 196 -13.88 -1.24 21.31
CA LEU A 196 -13.07 -2.21 20.58
C LEU A 196 -13.58 -3.63 20.84
N GLY A 197 -14.11 -4.27 19.80
CA GLY A 197 -14.63 -5.64 19.84
C GLY A 197 -13.65 -6.68 19.30
N HIS A 198 -14.15 -7.91 19.13
CA HIS A 198 -13.41 -9.06 18.62
C HIS A 198 -12.69 -8.82 17.28
N LEU A 199 -13.27 -7.98 16.41
CA LEU A 199 -12.66 -7.61 15.13
C LEU A 199 -11.31 -6.90 15.31
N PHE A 200 -11.17 -6.06 16.34
CA PHE A 200 -9.91 -5.40 16.64
C PHE A 200 -8.84 -6.41 17.03
N THR A 201 -9.18 -7.39 17.89
CA THR A 201 -8.25 -8.45 18.32
C THR A 201 -7.77 -9.27 17.12
N TRP A 202 -8.67 -9.64 16.21
CA TRP A 202 -8.31 -10.32 14.97
C TRP A 202 -7.32 -9.50 14.13
N LYS A 203 -7.63 -8.25 13.87
CA LYS A 203 -6.78 -7.35 13.09
C LYS A 203 -5.43 -7.07 13.75
N LEU A 204 -5.41 -7.01 15.08
CA LEU A 204 -4.16 -6.89 15.84
C LEU A 204 -3.28 -8.13 15.66
N ALA A 205 -3.85 -9.31 15.67
CA ALA A 205 -3.15 -10.56 15.39
C ALA A 205 -2.56 -10.56 13.97
N VAL A 206 -3.32 -10.10 12.97
CA VAL A 206 -2.83 -9.93 11.59
C VAL A 206 -1.67 -8.94 11.54
N LEU A 207 -1.76 -7.80 12.23
CA LEU A 207 -0.68 -6.82 12.30
C LEU A 207 0.60 -7.43 12.91
N ILE A 208 0.48 -8.12 14.04
CA ILE A 208 1.60 -8.79 14.71
C ILE A 208 2.23 -9.82 13.78
N ALA A 209 1.43 -10.65 13.12
CA ALA A 209 1.93 -11.62 12.14
C ALA A 209 2.72 -10.95 11.01
N VAL A 210 2.21 -9.84 10.45
CA VAL A 210 2.91 -9.09 9.40
C VAL A 210 4.20 -8.47 9.91
N VAL A 211 4.24 -7.95 11.14
CA VAL A 211 5.46 -7.40 11.76
C VAL A 211 6.52 -8.50 11.93
N VAL A 212 6.15 -9.64 12.52
CA VAL A 212 7.06 -10.78 12.70
C VAL A 212 7.57 -11.28 11.34
N LEU A 213 6.70 -11.47 10.37
CA LEU A 213 7.08 -11.86 9.02
C LEU A 213 8.01 -10.83 8.35
N SER A 214 7.83 -9.53 8.63
CA SER A 214 8.67 -8.46 8.06
C SER A 214 10.08 -8.43 8.63
N VAL A 215 10.27 -8.92 9.85
CA VAL A 215 11.61 -9.12 10.42
C VAL A 215 12.31 -10.30 9.72
N LEU A 216 11.59 -11.41 9.48
CA LEU A 216 12.13 -12.63 8.88
C LEU A 216 12.32 -12.52 7.36
N PHE A 217 11.34 -11.94 6.66
CA PHE A 217 11.31 -11.85 5.19
C PHE A 217 11.33 -10.41 4.72
N TYR A 218 11.98 -10.17 3.59
CA TYR A 218 11.98 -8.84 2.97
C TYR A 218 10.63 -8.54 2.33
N ARG A 219 9.88 -7.57 2.90
CA ARG A 219 8.58 -7.06 2.43
C ARG A 219 7.51 -8.15 2.17
N PRO A 220 7.19 -9.03 3.13
CA PRO A 220 6.30 -10.16 2.91
C PRO A 220 4.88 -9.73 2.52
N PHE A 221 4.30 -8.76 3.21
CA PHE A 221 2.95 -8.28 2.91
C PHE A 221 2.85 -7.70 1.49
N CYS A 222 3.80 -6.85 1.10
CA CYS A 222 3.83 -6.26 -0.25
C CYS A 222 4.02 -7.30 -1.36
N LYS A 223 4.76 -8.39 -1.08
CA LYS A 223 5.01 -9.45 -2.06
C LYS A 223 3.84 -10.41 -2.20
N TRP A 224 3.16 -10.75 -1.10
CA TRP A 224 2.25 -11.89 -1.07
C TRP A 224 0.77 -11.51 -0.93
N ILE A 225 0.45 -10.44 -0.20
CA ILE A 225 -0.92 -10.14 0.21
C ILE A 225 -1.44 -8.82 -0.39
N CYS A 226 -0.58 -7.81 -0.55
CA CYS A 226 -1.01 -6.46 -0.90
C CYS A 226 -1.69 -6.37 -2.28
N PRO A 227 -3.00 -6.06 -2.36
CA PRO A 227 -3.73 -5.93 -3.62
C PRO A 227 -3.29 -4.71 -4.44
N LEU A 228 -2.89 -3.62 -3.79
CA LEU A 228 -2.32 -2.45 -4.46
C LEU A 228 -1.02 -2.81 -5.19
N GLY A 229 -0.17 -3.63 -4.55
CA GLY A 229 1.03 -4.17 -5.17
C GLY A 229 0.75 -5.14 -6.32
N ALA A 230 -0.38 -5.85 -6.31
CA ALA A 230 -0.85 -6.67 -7.42
C ALA A 230 -1.30 -5.79 -8.60
N PHE A 231 -2.11 -4.77 -8.33
CA PHE A 231 -2.60 -3.83 -9.34
C PHE A 231 -1.45 -3.11 -10.05
N TYR A 232 -0.54 -2.49 -9.30
CA TYR A 232 0.63 -1.83 -9.89
C TYR A 232 1.58 -2.80 -10.61
N ALA A 233 1.60 -4.07 -10.23
CA ALA A 233 2.37 -5.07 -10.95
C ALA A 233 1.78 -5.38 -12.34
N LEU A 234 0.45 -5.38 -12.47
CA LEU A 234 -0.23 -5.52 -13.76
C LEU A 234 0.03 -4.30 -14.65
N MET A 235 -0.12 -3.10 -14.08
CA MET A 235 0.09 -1.84 -14.80
C MET A 235 1.55 -1.58 -15.18
N ASN A 236 2.51 -2.19 -14.49
CA ASN A 236 3.95 -1.99 -14.76
C ASN A 236 4.38 -2.41 -16.17
N LYS A 237 3.56 -3.19 -16.88
CA LYS A 237 3.82 -3.55 -18.28
C LYS A 237 3.61 -2.37 -19.25
N VAL A 238 2.70 -1.46 -18.90
CA VAL A 238 2.32 -0.28 -19.69
C VAL A 238 2.72 1.03 -19.01
N SER A 239 3.39 0.97 -17.85
CA SER A 239 3.76 2.17 -17.11
C SER A 239 4.93 2.93 -17.75
N LEU A 240 4.85 4.26 -17.68
CA LEU A 240 5.91 5.16 -18.17
C LEU A 240 7.19 5.04 -17.33
N LEU A 241 7.05 4.94 -15.99
CA LEU A 241 8.16 4.73 -15.05
C LEU A 241 8.23 3.25 -14.63
N GLY A 242 8.46 2.36 -15.61
CA GLY A 242 8.60 0.93 -15.33
C GLY A 242 9.93 0.61 -14.63
N ILE A 243 9.86 -0.01 -13.44
CA ILE A 243 11.05 -0.56 -12.80
C ILE A 243 11.27 -1.98 -13.34
N ARG A 244 12.36 -2.18 -14.05
CA ARG A 244 12.88 -3.52 -14.38
C ARG A 244 13.85 -3.95 -13.28
N VAL A 245 13.70 -5.15 -12.81
CA VAL A 245 14.61 -5.77 -11.84
C VAL A 245 15.28 -6.90 -12.59
N ASP A 246 16.56 -6.72 -12.91
CA ASP A 246 17.37 -7.80 -13.43
C ASP A 246 17.63 -8.80 -12.31
N ALA A 247 17.37 -10.06 -12.60
CA ALA A 247 17.63 -11.13 -11.65
C ALA A 247 19.13 -11.46 -11.70
N CYS A 248 19.85 -10.98 -10.71
CA CYS A 248 21.18 -11.52 -10.40
C CYS A 248 21.08 -12.91 -9.83
#